data_6ddd26df9332fade808968c12525953c
#
_entry.id   6ddd26df9332fade808968c12525953c
#
_cell.length_a   1.000
_cell.length_b   1.000
_cell.length_c   1.000
_cell.angle_alpha   90.00
_cell.angle_beta   90.00
_cell.angle_gamma   90.00
#
_symmetry.space_group_name_H-M   'P 1'
#
loop_
_entity.id
_entity.type
_entity.pdbx_description
1 polymer ?
#
loop_
_entity_poly.entity_id
_entity_poly.type
_entity_poly.pdbx_seq_one_letter_code
_entity_poly.pdbx_strand_id
1 'polypeptide(L)'
;SYMVLFIAFFSHISSDAALVIMPPMGALIFLAVGRHPVAGLLSAIAGVGCGFTANLLIVTTDVLLSGISTEAASTIDAAMHVSVIDNWYFMASSVIVLTIVGGLITDKIVEPRLGKWEGRSDEKLETLSKEQQFGLRVAGIVSLAFIAAVALMVVPENGVLRDPIKHTVLPSPFIQGIVPLIILFFFVVSLAYGIATGKIRRQGDLPHLMIEPMKEMAGFIVMVFPLAQFVAMFNWSNMGKFMAVSLTDALEAAGLSGVPAFVGLALLSSLLCMFIASGSAIWSILAPIFVPMFMMLGFHPAFAQILFRVADSSVIPLAPVSPFVPLFLGFLQRYRPEAKLGTYYSLVLPYPLIFLGVWLVMLVAWYLVGLPIGPGVYPRLN
;
A
#
# COMPACT_ATOMS: atom_id res chain seq x y z
N SER A 1 -0.39 20.28 -5.54
CA SER A 1 0.33 19.25 -4.78
C SER A 1 -0.62 18.25 -4.13
N TYR A 2 -1.56 18.72 -3.30
CA TYR A 2 -2.48 17.86 -2.53
C TYR A 2 -3.29 16.91 -3.42
N MET A 3 -3.85 17.41 -4.53
CA MET A 3 -4.62 16.59 -5.46
C MET A 3 -3.76 15.51 -6.13
N VAL A 4 -2.53 15.85 -6.53
CA VAL A 4 -1.60 14.87 -7.14
C VAL A 4 -1.26 13.77 -6.15
N LEU A 5 -0.96 14.13 -4.88
CA LEU A 5 -0.70 13.16 -3.81
C LEU A 5 -1.93 12.28 -3.52
N PHE A 6 -3.10 12.88 -3.38
CA PHE A 6 -4.33 12.12 -3.14
C PHE A 6 -4.62 11.11 -4.26
N ILE A 7 -4.49 11.55 -5.53
CA ILE A 7 -4.63 10.64 -6.68
C ILE A 7 -3.54 9.57 -6.68
N ALA A 8 -2.31 9.93 -6.30
CA ALA A 8 -1.21 8.97 -6.20
C ALA A 8 -1.49 7.88 -5.14
N PHE A 9 -2.00 8.24 -3.96
CA PHE A 9 -2.44 7.26 -2.97
C PHE A 9 -3.61 6.41 -3.48
N PHE A 10 -4.57 7.00 -4.17
CA PHE A 10 -5.69 6.26 -4.73
C PHE A 10 -5.27 5.30 -5.84
N SER A 11 -4.18 5.61 -6.56
CA SER A 11 -3.68 4.78 -7.68
C SER A 11 -3.08 3.44 -7.24
N HIS A 12 -2.86 3.20 -5.94
CA HIS A 12 -2.39 1.90 -5.41
C HIS A 12 -3.32 0.72 -5.73
N ILE A 13 -4.55 0.98 -6.14
CA ILE A 13 -5.44 -0.01 -6.76
C ILE A 13 -4.76 -0.73 -7.93
N SER A 14 -3.91 0.01 -8.69
CA SER A 14 -3.15 -0.53 -9.81
C SER A 14 -1.83 -1.19 -9.37
N SER A 15 -1.59 -1.35 -8.07
CA SER A 15 -0.37 -1.94 -7.51
C SER A 15 0.91 -1.27 -8.08
N ASP A 16 1.91 -2.03 -8.48
CA ASP A 16 3.20 -1.52 -8.98
C ASP A 16 3.08 -0.68 -10.26
N ALA A 17 2.02 -0.85 -11.05
CA ALA A 17 1.78 0.00 -12.23
C ALA A 17 1.62 1.48 -11.86
N ALA A 18 1.13 1.78 -10.66
CA ALA A 18 1.04 3.15 -10.16
C ALA A 18 2.41 3.84 -10.06
N LEU A 19 3.47 3.09 -9.69
CA LEU A 19 4.85 3.59 -9.60
C LEU A 19 5.41 4.03 -10.95
N VAL A 20 4.90 3.47 -12.03
CA VAL A 20 5.31 3.80 -13.41
C VAL A 20 4.48 4.95 -13.99
N ILE A 21 3.16 4.95 -13.76
CA ILE A 21 2.21 5.84 -14.43
C ILE A 21 2.13 7.21 -13.72
N MET A 22 2.06 7.20 -12.39
CA MET A 22 1.79 8.43 -11.63
C MET A 22 2.90 9.47 -11.66
N PRO A 23 4.21 9.12 -11.60
CA PRO A 23 5.26 10.13 -11.62
C PRO A 23 5.24 11.06 -12.85
N PRO A 24 5.22 10.55 -14.10
CA PRO A 24 5.11 11.42 -15.27
C PRO A 24 3.78 12.19 -15.31
N MET A 25 2.67 11.61 -14.85
CA MET A 25 1.38 12.30 -14.75
C MET A 25 1.44 13.48 -13.78
N GLY A 26 2.09 13.30 -12.62
CA GLY A 26 2.32 14.37 -11.66
C GLY A 26 3.09 15.55 -12.26
N ALA A 27 4.15 15.24 -13.03
CA ALA A 27 4.92 16.27 -13.75
C ALA A 27 4.06 17.03 -14.76
N LEU A 28 3.27 16.31 -15.58
CA LEU A 28 2.38 16.91 -16.57
C LEU A 28 1.29 17.81 -15.95
N ILE A 29 0.69 17.37 -14.83
CA ILE A 29 -0.31 18.16 -14.10
C ILE A 29 0.29 19.47 -13.61
N PHE A 30 1.51 19.44 -13.04
CA PHE A 30 2.18 20.67 -12.59
C PHE A 30 2.53 21.58 -13.75
N LEU A 31 3.02 21.01 -14.85
CA LEU A 31 3.33 21.76 -16.07
C LEU A 31 2.07 22.45 -16.63
N ALA A 32 0.94 21.74 -16.68
CA ALA A 32 -0.33 22.26 -17.18
C ALA A 32 -0.87 23.47 -16.37
N VAL A 33 -0.52 23.55 -15.09
CA VAL A 33 -0.91 24.68 -14.21
C VAL A 33 0.23 25.71 -14.03
N GLY A 34 1.29 25.63 -14.86
CA GLY A 34 2.41 26.57 -14.84
C GLY A 34 3.35 26.43 -13.64
N ARG A 35 3.36 25.28 -12.97
CA ARG A 35 4.25 24.98 -11.85
C ARG A 35 5.45 24.13 -12.31
N HIS A 36 6.46 24.01 -11.46
CA HIS A 36 7.68 23.27 -11.78
C HIS A 36 7.41 21.77 -11.94
N PRO A 37 7.61 21.13 -13.13
CA PRO A 37 7.22 19.74 -13.39
C PRO A 37 7.94 18.75 -12.50
N VAL A 38 9.21 19.02 -12.13
CA VAL A 38 9.95 18.15 -11.20
C VAL A 38 9.30 18.11 -9.81
N ALA A 39 8.69 19.20 -9.35
CA ALA A 39 7.96 19.20 -8.08
C ALA A 39 6.73 18.29 -8.15
N GLY A 40 6.00 18.31 -9.28
CA GLY A 40 4.89 17.39 -9.54
C GLY A 40 5.32 15.94 -9.64
N LEU A 41 6.44 15.67 -10.33
CA LEU A 41 7.08 14.36 -10.41
C LEU A 41 7.39 13.80 -9.02
N LEU A 42 8.09 14.57 -8.20
CA LEU A 42 8.51 14.16 -6.85
C LEU A 42 7.31 14.01 -5.90
N SER A 43 6.30 14.86 -6.04
CA SER A 43 5.04 14.74 -5.30
C SER A 43 4.33 13.41 -5.61
N ALA A 44 4.25 13.04 -6.89
CA ALA A 44 3.67 11.77 -7.31
C ALA A 44 4.53 10.58 -6.83
N ILE A 45 5.87 10.63 -6.98
CA ILE A 45 6.78 9.61 -6.44
C ILE A 45 6.60 9.43 -4.93
N ALA A 46 6.43 10.54 -4.19
CA ALA A 46 6.19 10.46 -2.75
C ALA A 46 4.85 9.77 -2.43
N GLY A 47 3.79 10.10 -3.16
CA GLY A 47 2.49 9.45 -2.98
C GLY A 47 2.53 7.96 -3.27
N VAL A 48 3.02 7.56 -4.46
CA VAL A 48 3.05 6.13 -4.85
C VAL A 48 4.16 5.33 -4.19
N GLY A 49 5.25 5.97 -3.76
CA GLY A 49 6.39 5.30 -3.13
C GLY A 49 6.33 5.37 -1.61
N CYS A 50 6.51 6.58 -1.01
CA CYS A 50 6.56 6.71 0.45
C CYS A 50 5.24 6.37 1.14
N GLY A 51 4.13 6.38 0.43
CA GLY A 51 2.83 6.00 0.95
C GLY A 51 2.24 4.73 0.33
N PHE A 52 3.07 3.84 -0.19
CA PHE A 52 2.67 2.67 -0.96
C PHE A 52 1.59 1.80 -0.30
N THR A 53 1.61 1.68 1.02
CA THR A 53 0.59 0.93 1.76
C THR A 53 -0.48 1.81 2.41
N ALA A 54 -0.42 3.14 2.28
CA ALA A 54 -1.51 4.03 2.69
C ALA A 54 -2.61 3.98 1.62
N ASN A 55 -3.73 3.34 1.93
CA ASN A 55 -4.78 3.07 0.96
C ASN A 55 -6.18 3.30 1.54
N LEU A 56 -7.07 3.85 0.71
CA LEU A 56 -8.49 4.02 1.01
C LEU A 56 -9.30 2.75 0.71
N LEU A 57 -8.86 1.99 -0.29
CA LEU A 57 -9.48 0.75 -0.71
C LEU A 57 -8.54 -0.41 -0.43
N ILE A 58 -9.10 -1.60 -0.28
CA ILE A 58 -8.32 -2.82 -0.11
C ILE A 58 -7.60 -3.12 -1.42
N VAL A 59 -6.30 -3.36 -1.31
CA VAL A 59 -5.41 -3.65 -2.43
C VAL A 59 -4.72 -4.99 -2.24
N THR A 60 -4.03 -5.46 -3.27
CA THR A 60 -3.33 -6.75 -3.27
C THR A 60 -2.37 -6.90 -2.08
N THR A 61 -1.71 -5.83 -1.68
CA THR A 61 -0.79 -5.81 -0.53
C THR A 61 -1.49 -6.17 0.77
N ASP A 62 -2.74 -5.70 0.99
CA ASP A 62 -3.51 -6.03 2.20
C ASP A 62 -3.77 -7.53 2.29
N VAL A 63 -4.10 -8.17 1.16
CA VAL A 63 -4.36 -9.60 1.07
C VAL A 63 -3.09 -10.40 1.37
N LEU A 64 -1.96 -10.01 0.77
CA LEU A 64 -0.69 -10.71 0.95
C LEU A 64 -0.18 -10.61 2.39
N LEU A 65 -0.15 -9.40 2.94
CA LEU A 65 0.37 -9.17 4.28
C LEU A 65 -0.53 -9.79 5.36
N SER A 66 -1.86 -9.74 5.20
CA SER A 66 -2.79 -10.36 6.16
C SER A 66 -2.65 -11.89 6.18
N GLY A 67 -2.45 -12.53 5.02
CA GLY A 67 -2.18 -13.96 4.91
C GLY A 67 -0.91 -14.37 5.65
N ILE A 68 0.20 -13.67 5.40
CA ILE A 68 1.50 -13.91 6.07
C ILE A 68 1.36 -13.67 7.58
N SER A 69 0.67 -12.61 7.99
CA SER A 69 0.45 -12.31 9.42
C SER A 69 -0.40 -13.37 10.11
N THR A 70 -1.42 -13.89 9.43
CA THR A 70 -2.26 -14.99 9.94
C THR A 70 -1.43 -16.24 10.18
N GLU A 71 -0.59 -16.62 9.20
CA GLU A 71 0.28 -17.80 9.33
C GLU A 71 1.25 -17.63 10.49
N ALA A 72 1.87 -16.46 10.62
CA ALA A 72 2.76 -16.17 11.74
C ALA A 72 2.03 -16.19 13.10
N ALA A 73 0.83 -15.62 13.19
CA ALA A 73 0.02 -15.58 14.40
C ALA A 73 -0.43 -16.97 14.85
N SER A 74 -0.72 -17.88 13.91
CA SER A 74 -1.14 -19.25 14.18
C SER A 74 -0.10 -20.07 14.97
N THR A 75 1.15 -19.62 15.00
CA THR A 75 2.21 -20.27 15.82
C THR A 75 2.01 -20.07 17.33
N ILE A 76 1.29 -19.02 17.74
CA ILE A 76 0.95 -18.71 19.14
C ILE A 76 -0.49 -19.12 19.44
N ASP A 77 -1.42 -18.75 18.56
CA ASP A 77 -2.84 -19.07 18.67
C ASP A 77 -3.38 -19.50 17.31
N ALA A 78 -3.70 -20.79 17.20
CA ALA A 78 -4.21 -21.38 15.96
C ALA A 78 -5.57 -20.82 15.50
N ALA A 79 -6.33 -20.18 16.40
CA ALA A 79 -7.60 -19.52 16.07
C ALA A 79 -7.42 -18.07 15.63
N MET A 80 -6.21 -17.49 15.81
CA MET A 80 -5.95 -16.11 15.47
C MET A 80 -5.89 -15.93 13.94
N HIS A 81 -6.70 -14.99 13.44
CA HIS A 81 -6.79 -14.66 12.03
C HIS A 81 -6.67 -13.15 11.84
N VAL A 82 -5.81 -12.73 10.94
CA VAL A 82 -5.65 -11.32 10.54
C VAL A 82 -6.41 -11.11 9.23
N SER A 83 -7.48 -10.34 9.30
CA SER A 83 -8.29 -9.99 8.13
C SER A 83 -7.62 -8.88 7.30
N VAL A 84 -7.97 -8.83 6.03
CA VAL A 84 -7.50 -7.79 5.09
C VAL A 84 -7.93 -6.38 5.49
N ILE A 85 -8.97 -6.25 6.32
CA ILE A 85 -9.51 -4.97 6.78
C ILE A 85 -9.04 -4.57 8.18
N ASP A 86 -8.25 -5.40 8.87
CA ASP A 86 -7.85 -5.15 10.26
C ASP A 86 -6.99 -3.90 10.42
N ASN A 87 -6.39 -3.41 9.35
CA ASN A 87 -5.58 -2.19 9.31
C ASN A 87 -6.29 -1.00 8.65
N TRP A 88 -7.52 -1.20 8.17
CA TRP A 88 -8.14 -0.28 7.22
C TRP A 88 -8.37 1.13 7.78
N TYR A 89 -8.82 1.26 9.04
CA TYR A 89 -9.07 2.60 9.62
C TYR A 89 -7.79 3.42 9.72
N PHE A 90 -6.71 2.80 10.17
CA PHE A 90 -5.43 3.47 10.27
C PHE A 90 -4.88 3.84 8.89
N MET A 91 -4.91 2.93 7.92
CA MET A 91 -4.39 3.17 6.58
C MET A 91 -5.19 4.22 5.82
N ALA A 92 -6.52 4.19 5.89
CA ALA A 92 -7.38 5.19 5.27
C ALA A 92 -7.18 6.60 5.87
N SER A 93 -7.04 6.69 7.19
CA SER A 93 -6.72 7.94 7.88
C SER A 93 -5.33 8.45 7.50
N SER A 94 -4.37 7.55 7.29
CA SER A 94 -3.02 7.88 6.85
C SER A 94 -3.00 8.60 5.50
N VAL A 95 -3.89 8.22 4.56
CA VAL A 95 -3.99 8.90 3.25
C VAL A 95 -4.25 10.39 3.43
N ILE A 96 -5.16 10.76 4.33
CA ILE A 96 -5.51 12.17 4.57
C ILE A 96 -4.30 12.92 5.16
N VAL A 97 -3.70 12.36 6.21
CA VAL A 97 -2.56 12.97 6.90
C VAL A 97 -1.37 13.12 5.95
N LEU A 98 -1.00 12.06 5.24
CA LEU A 98 0.15 12.06 4.33
C LEU A 98 -0.10 12.94 3.08
N THR A 99 -1.35 13.06 2.62
CA THR A 99 -1.71 14.02 1.55
C THR A 99 -1.41 15.45 2.00
N ILE A 100 -1.82 15.82 3.20
CA ILE A 100 -1.59 17.17 3.74
C ILE A 100 -0.09 17.41 3.92
N VAL A 101 0.59 16.49 4.58
CA VAL A 101 2.03 16.60 4.87
C VAL A 101 2.85 16.62 3.58
N GLY A 102 2.59 15.73 2.65
CA GLY A 102 3.27 15.67 1.36
C GLY A 102 3.04 16.93 0.51
N GLY A 103 1.81 17.48 0.54
CA GLY A 103 1.50 18.76 -0.08
C GLY A 103 2.33 19.90 0.50
N LEU A 104 2.44 19.96 1.84
CA LEU A 104 3.28 20.94 2.53
C LEU A 104 4.77 20.78 2.19
N ILE A 105 5.27 19.54 2.15
CA ILE A 105 6.66 19.25 1.74
C ILE A 105 6.90 19.76 0.31
N THR A 106 5.98 19.45 -0.61
CA THR A 106 6.08 19.86 -2.00
C THR A 106 6.11 21.39 -2.10
N ASP A 107 5.13 22.08 -1.49
CA ASP A 107 4.92 23.51 -1.65
C ASP A 107 5.94 24.37 -0.87
N LYS A 108 6.41 23.89 0.28
CA LYS A 108 7.26 24.68 1.18
C LYS A 108 8.74 24.29 1.14
N ILE A 109 9.06 23.06 0.75
CA ILE A 109 10.45 22.56 0.79
C ILE A 109 10.96 22.27 -0.63
N VAL A 110 10.26 21.45 -1.40
CA VAL A 110 10.78 20.92 -2.66
C VAL A 110 10.67 21.95 -3.80
N GLU A 111 9.49 22.51 -4.04
CA GLU A 111 9.30 23.47 -5.13
C GLU A 111 10.12 24.76 -4.96
N PRO A 112 10.23 25.37 -3.76
CA PRO A 112 11.11 26.51 -3.55
C PRO A 112 12.59 26.22 -3.85
N ARG A 113 13.08 24.99 -3.60
CA ARG A 113 14.45 24.58 -3.93
C ARG A 113 14.70 24.43 -5.44
N LEU A 114 13.66 24.14 -6.20
CA LEU A 114 13.74 23.97 -7.65
C LEU A 114 13.73 25.30 -8.40
N GLY A 115 13.17 26.35 -7.79
CA GLY A 115 13.00 27.66 -8.42
C GLY A 115 11.85 27.70 -9.43
N LYS A 116 11.84 28.74 -10.28
CA LYS A 116 10.83 28.87 -11.35
C LYS A 116 11.22 27.98 -12.53
N TRP A 117 10.22 27.37 -13.14
CA TRP A 117 10.41 26.60 -14.37
C TRP A 117 10.50 27.58 -15.57
N GLU A 118 11.63 27.58 -16.23
CA GLU A 118 11.89 28.42 -17.42
C GLU A 118 11.95 27.58 -18.72
N GLY A 119 11.84 26.24 -18.60
CA GLY A 119 11.89 25.35 -19.74
C GLY A 119 10.61 25.36 -20.55
N ARG A 120 10.74 25.14 -21.87
CA ARG A 120 9.61 24.78 -22.74
C ARG A 120 9.53 23.26 -22.79
N SER A 121 8.41 22.70 -22.40
CA SER A 121 8.09 21.30 -22.65
C SER A 121 6.96 21.24 -23.68
N ASP A 122 7.20 20.52 -24.77
CA ASP A 122 6.17 20.23 -25.78
C ASP A 122 5.24 19.09 -25.31
N GLU A 123 5.48 18.52 -24.13
CA GLU A 123 4.64 17.48 -23.56
C GLU A 123 3.28 18.06 -23.18
N LYS A 124 2.23 17.62 -23.87
CA LYS A 124 0.83 17.92 -23.56
C LYS A 124 0.16 16.67 -23.03
N LEU A 125 -0.77 16.87 -22.10
CA LEU A 125 -1.68 15.78 -21.72
C LEU A 125 -2.45 15.34 -22.97
N GLU A 126 -2.30 14.08 -23.35
CA GLU A 126 -3.10 13.49 -24.41
C GLU A 126 -4.59 13.58 -24.03
N THR A 127 -5.38 14.14 -24.91
CA THR A 127 -6.83 14.15 -24.70
C THR A 127 -7.37 12.75 -24.92
N LEU A 128 -8.21 12.30 -24.02
CA LEU A 128 -8.90 11.02 -24.15
C LEU A 128 -9.66 10.94 -25.47
N SER A 129 -9.49 9.84 -26.20
CA SER A 129 -10.28 9.60 -27.40
C SER A 129 -11.78 9.47 -27.05
N LYS A 130 -12.65 9.66 -28.06
CA LYS A 130 -14.08 9.54 -27.86
C LYS A 130 -14.47 8.13 -27.37
N GLU A 131 -13.78 7.11 -27.87
CA GLU A 131 -13.95 5.71 -27.47
C GLU A 131 -13.52 5.50 -26.00
N GLN A 132 -12.40 6.09 -25.57
CA GLN A 132 -11.94 6.03 -24.19
C GLN A 132 -12.92 6.75 -23.25
N GLN A 133 -13.42 7.93 -23.65
CA GLN A 133 -14.42 8.66 -22.85
C GLN A 133 -15.73 7.87 -22.73
N PHE A 134 -16.18 7.23 -23.81
CA PHE A 134 -17.34 6.36 -23.77
C PHE A 134 -17.10 5.15 -22.87
N GLY A 135 -15.94 4.49 -23.00
CA GLY A 135 -15.55 3.37 -22.15
C GLY A 135 -15.53 3.73 -20.67
N LEU A 136 -14.99 4.90 -20.29
CA LEU A 136 -14.99 5.39 -18.91
C LEU A 136 -16.41 5.65 -18.36
N ARG A 137 -17.32 6.17 -19.20
CA ARG A 137 -18.73 6.35 -18.80
C ARG A 137 -19.41 5.01 -18.54
N VAL A 138 -19.22 4.03 -19.43
CA VAL A 138 -19.76 2.67 -19.27
C VAL A 138 -19.17 2.02 -18.01
N ALA A 139 -17.86 2.09 -17.81
CA ALA A 139 -17.20 1.58 -16.60
C ALA A 139 -17.76 2.25 -15.32
N GLY A 140 -17.99 3.57 -15.35
CA GLY A 140 -18.59 4.30 -14.23
C GLY A 140 -20.03 3.83 -13.92
N ILE A 141 -20.86 3.64 -14.94
CA ILE A 141 -22.23 3.13 -14.77
C ILE A 141 -22.20 1.72 -14.19
N VAL A 142 -21.35 0.83 -14.73
CA VAL A 142 -21.21 -0.55 -14.25
C VAL A 142 -20.68 -0.58 -12.81
N SER A 143 -19.73 0.28 -12.47
CA SER A 143 -19.23 0.44 -11.10
C SER A 143 -20.34 0.82 -10.13
N LEU A 144 -21.14 1.83 -10.48
CA LEU A 144 -22.28 2.25 -9.66
C LEU A 144 -23.34 1.16 -9.53
N ALA A 145 -23.62 0.46 -10.61
CA ALA A 145 -24.58 -0.65 -10.58
C ALA A 145 -24.09 -1.81 -9.69
N PHE A 146 -22.80 -2.15 -9.77
CA PHE A 146 -22.20 -3.19 -8.93
C PHE A 146 -22.23 -2.79 -7.45
N ILE A 147 -21.80 -1.56 -7.12
CA ILE A 147 -21.83 -1.04 -5.75
C ILE A 147 -23.27 -1.03 -5.22
N ALA A 148 -24.24 -0.60 -6.02
CA ALA A 148 -25.65 -0.62 -5.64
C ALA A 148 -26.17 -2.05 -5.40
N ALA A 149 -25.79 -3.01 -6.24
CA ALA A 149 -26.16 -4.42 -6.06
C ALA A 149 -25.58 -4.99 -4.76
N VAL A 150 -24.31 -4.74 -4.47
CA VAL A 150 -23.68 -5.16 -3.19
C VAL A 150 -24.35 -4.44 -2.01
N ALA A 151 -24.62 -3.14 -2.14
CA ALA A 151 -25.30 -2.38 -1.08
C ALA A 151 -26.71 -2.95 -0.79
N LEU A 152 -27.46 -3.35 -1.79
CA LEU A 152 -28.75 -4.01 -1.61
C LEU A 152 -28.66 -5.37 -0.90
N MET A 153 -27.51 -6.04 -1.00
CA MET A 153 -27.25 -7.31 -0.29
C MET A 153 -26.75 -7.11 1.15
N VAL A 154 -26.24 -5.91 1.49
CA VAL A 154 -25.61 -5.61 2.79
C VAL A 154 -26.45 -4.66 3.63
N VAL A 155 -27.06 -3.61 3.05
CA VAL A 155 -27.72 -2.53 3.80
C VAL A 155 -29.03 -2.98 4.43
N PRO A 156 -29.91 -3.72 3.77
CA PRO A 156 -31.18 -4.17 4.38
C PRO A 156 -30.90 -5.07 5.60
N GLU A 157 -31.75 -5.01 6.61
CA GLU A 157 -31.62 -5.85 7.83
C GLU A 157 -31.59 -7.34 7.51
N ASN A 158 -32.33 -7.77 6.48
CA ASN A 158 -32.36 -9.16 5.97
C ASN A 158 -31.40 -9.37 4.77
N GLY A 159 -30.37 -8.55 4.64
CA GLY A 159 -29.41 -8.65 3.54
C GLY A 159 -28.67 -10.01 3.52
N VAL A 160 -28.58 -10.62 2.35
CA VAL A 160 -27.99 -11.98 2.15
C VAL A 160 -26.54 -12.06 2.58
N LEU A 161 -25.82 -10.93 2.54
CA LEU A 161 -24.41 -10.83 2.92
C LEU A 161 -24.19 -10.37 4.38
N ARG A 162 -25.28 -10.27 5.18
CA ARG A 162 -25.18 -10.05 6.64
C ARG A 162 -25.01 -11.37 7.38
N ASP A 163 -24.67 -11.27 8.65
CA ASP A 163 -24.68 -12.42 9.57
C ASP A 163 -26.12 -12.99 9.66
N PRO A 164 -26.32 -14.28 9.38
CA PRO A 164 -27.66 -14.87 9.32
C PRO A 164 -28.35 -14.97 10.68
N ILE A 165 -27.60 -14.86 11.79
CA ILE A 165 -28.13 -15.00 13.16
C ILE A 165 -28.27 -13.63 13.82
N LYS A 166 -27.19 -12.82 13.74
CA LYS A 166 -27.12 -11.52 14.45
C LYS A 166 -27.56 -10.35 13.58
N HIS A 167 -27.76 -10.55 12.29
CA HIS A 167 -28.07 -9.50 11.29
C HIS A 167 -27.07 -8.34 11.30
N THR A 168 -25.85 -8.57 11.81
CA THR A 168 -24.78 -7.57 11.87
C THR A 168 -24.01 -7.53 10.55
N VAL A 169 -23.37 -6.40 10.28
CA VAL A 169 -22.44 -6.25 9.16
C VAL A 169 -21.04 -6.73 9.54
N LEU A 170 -20.72 -6.76 10.85
CA LEU A 170 -19.45 -7.16 11.44
C LEU A 170 -19.69 -8.05 12.66
N PRO A 171 -19.23 -9.30 12.66
CA PRO A 171 -18.75 -10.11 11.53
C PRO A 171 -19.88 -10.52 10.58
N SER A 172 -19.57 -10.75 9.31
CA SER A 172 -20.58 -11.17 8.32
C SER A 172 -19.97 -11.89 7.11
N PRO A 173 -20.77 -12.63 6.32
CA PRO A 173 -20.35 -13.16 5.02
C PRO A 173 -19.81 -12.10 4.07
N PHE A 174 -20.28 -10.85 4.16
CA PHE A 174 -19.74 -9.73 3.37
C PHE A 174 -18.25 -9.52 3.64
N ILE A 175 -17.85 -9.48 4.90
CA ILE A 175 -16.45 -9.29 5.28
C ILE A 175 -15.59 -10.49 4.92
N GLN A 176 -16.10 -11.71 5.11
CA GLN A 176 -15.39 -12.93 4.70
C GLN A 176 -15.24 -13.03 3.18
N GLY A 177 -16.23 -12.54 2.43
CA GLY A 177 -16.26 -12.53 0.96
C GLY A 177 -15.72 -11.24 0.33
N ILE A 178 -15.11 -10.32 1.07
CA ILE A 178 -14.72 -9.01 0.54
C ILE A 178 -13.69 -9.12 -0.58
N VAL A 179 -12.73 -10.05 -0.48
CA VAL A 179 -11.71 -10.27 -1.52
C VAL A 179 -12.32 -10.78 -2.82
N PRO A 180 -13.13 -11.85 -2.85
CA PRO A 180 -13.87 -12.25 -4.04
C PRO A 180 -14.74 -11.14 -4.63
N LEU A 181 -15.41 -10.35 -3.81
CA LEU A 181 -16.22 -9.23 -4.27
C LEU A 181 -15.41 -8.15 -4.97
N ILE A 182 -14.24 -7.81 -4.43
CA ILE A 182 -13.31 -6.85 -5.04
C ILE A 182 -12.77 -7.39 -6.37
N ILE A 183 -12.37 -8.65 -6.44
CA ILE A 183 -11.90 -9.28 -7.67
C ILE A 183 -13.01 -9.21 -8.72
N LEU A 184 -14.25 -9.58 -8.36
CA LEU A 184 -15.39 -9.55 -9.26
C LEU A 184 -15.73 -8.13 -9.73
N PHE A 185 -15.64 -7.14 -8.82
CA PHE A 185 -15.83 -5.73 -9.15
C PHE A 185 -14.86 -5.27 -10.24
N PHE A 186 -13.56 -5.44 -10.01
CA PHE A 186 -12.56 -5.02 -10.99
C PHE A 186 -12.66 -5.79 -12.30
N PHE A 187 -12.94 -7.08 -12.25
CA PHE A 187 -13.12 -7.89 -13.42
C PHE A 187 -14.30 -7.38 -14.28
N VAL A 188 -15.47 -7.18 -13.69
CA VAL A 188 -16.68 -6.74 -14.39
C VAL A 188 -16.51 -5.32 -14.95
N VAL A 189 -15.95 -4.40 -14.18
CA VAL A 189 -15.72 -3.01 -14.61
C VAL A 189 -14.69 -2.95 -15.75
N SER A 190 -13.58 -3.69 -15.63
CA SER A 190 -12.55 -3.74 -16.67
C SER A 190 -13.06 -4.39 -17.96
N LEU A 191 -13.85 -5.45 -17.82
CA LEU A 191 -14.50 -6.12 -18.94
C LEU A 191 -15.46 -5.16 -19.68
N ALA A 192 -16.29 -4.43 -18.95
CA ALA A 192 -17.20 -3.45 -19.50
C ALA A 192 -16.46 -2.32 -20.24
N TYR A 193 -15.35 -1.81 -19.66
CA TYR A 193 -14.48 -0.84 -20.33
C TYR A 193 -13.87 -1.41 -21.61
N GLY A 194 -13.32 -2.62 -21.54
CA GLY A 194 -12.66 -3.29 -22.66
C GLY A 194 -13.61 -3.53 -23.84
N ILE A 195 -14.84 -3.94 -23.57
CA ILE A 195 -15.90 -4.10 -24.60
C ILE A 195 -16.31 -2.73 -25.16
N ALA A 196 -16.57 -1.75 -24.30
CA ALA A 196 -17.01 -0.42 -24.73
C ALA A 196 -15.97 0.33 -25.57
N THR A 197 -14.68 0.14 -25.29
CA THR A 197 -13.58 0.72 -26.09
C THR A 197 -13.21 -0.12 -27.31
N GLY A 198 -13.82 -1.29 -27.49
CA GLY A 198 -13.51 -2.21 -28.57
C GLY A 198 -12.15 -2.91 -28.46
N LYS A 199 -11.51 -2.87 -27.28
CA LYS A 199 -10.29 -3.68 -27.01
C LYS A 199 -10.59 -5.16 -26.85
N ILE A 200 -11.81 -5.51 -26.43
CA ILE A 200 -12.31 -6.87 -26.33
C ILE A 200 -13.43 -7.02 -27.35
N ARG A 201 -13.17 -7.73 -28.45
CA ARG A 201 -14.11 -7.97 -29.55
C ARG A 201 -14.38 -9.45 -29.79
N ARG A 202 -13.42 -10.31 -29.45
CA ARG A 202 -13.47 -11.77 -29.65
C ARG A 202 -13.28 -12.49 -28.34
N GLN A 203 -13.76 -13.71 -28.23
CA GLN A 203 -13.62 -14.54 -27.02
C GLN A 203 -12.15 -14.78 -26.61
N GLY A 204 -11.20 -14.78 -27.57
CA GLY A 204 -9.77 -14.95 -27.31
C GLY A 204 -9.07 -13.69 -26.77
N ASP A 205 -9.67 -12.50 -26.89
CA ASP A 205 -9.01 -11.25 -26.51
C ASP A 205 -8.82 -11.14 -24.99
N LEU A 206 -9.81 -11.60 -24.21
CA LEU A 206 -9.74 -11.55 -22.75
C LEU A 206 -8.61 -12.42 -22.18
N PRO A 207 -8.47 -13.71 -22.52
CA PRO A 207 -7.31 -14.50 -22.10
C PRO A 207 -5.97 -13.89 -22.53
N HIS A 208 -5.91 -13.32 -23.74
CA HIS A 208 -4.69 -12.68 -24.21
C HIS A 208 -4.30 -11.45 -23.36
N LEU A 209 -5.27 -10.62 -22.96
CA LEU A 209 -5.05 -9.47 -22.08
C LEU A 209 -4.64 -9.88 -20.66
N MET A 210 -5.01 -11.08 -20.20
CA MET A 210 -4.63 -11.62 -18.89
C MET A 210 -3.21 -12.19 -18.85
N ILE A 211 -2.60 -12.49 -20.02
CA ILE A 211 -1.26 -13.12 -20.10
C ILE A 211 -0.20 -12.24 -19.46
N GLU A 212 -0.15 -10.94 -19.81
CA GLU A 212 0.90 -10.06 -19.28
C GLU A 212 0.85 -9.88 -17.76
N PRO A 213 -0.30 -9.56 -17.12
CA PRO A 213 -0.39 -9.57 -15.66
C PRO A 213 -0.01 -10.90 -15.02
N MET A 214 -0.35 -12.03 -15.65
CA MET A 214 0.05 -13.36 -15.13
C MET A 214 1.56 -13.60 -15.24
N LYS A 215 2.21 -13.11 -16.29
CA LYS A 215 3.68 -13.15 -16.39
C LYS A 215 4.36 -12.32 -15.30
N GLU A 216 3.82 -11.15 -14.98
CA GLU A 216 4.32 -10.32 -13.89
C GLU A 216 4.20 -11.05 -12.53
N MET A 217 3.11 -11.79 -12.32
CA MET A 217 2.90 -12.61 -11.12
C MET A 217 3.77 -13.88 -11.08
N ALA A 218 4.33 -14.33 -12.19
CA ALA A 218 5.11 -15.57 -12.24
C ALA A 218 6.31 -15.54 -11.28
N GLY A 219 7.04 -14.43 -11.22
CA GLY A 219 8.15 -14.24 -10.28
C GLY A 219 7.72 -14.36 -8.82
N PHE A 220 6.57 -13.79 -8.47
CA PHE A 220 5.99 -13.91 -7.14
C PHE A 220 5.62 -15.37 -6.81
N ILE A 221 4.94 -16.06 -7.71
CA ILE A 221 4.53 -17.47 -7.52
C ILE A 221 5.77 -18.36 -7.29
N VAL A 222 6.83 -18.17 -8.09
CA VAL A 222 8.08 -18.93 -7.91
C VAL A 222 8.74 -18.62 -6.58
N MET A 223 8.70 -17.36 -6.12
CA MET A 223 9.29 -16.94 -4.85
C MET A 223 8.50 -17.46 -3.64
N VAL A 224 7.18 -17.55 -3.74
CA VAL A 224 6.32 -18.05 -2.65
C VAL A 224 6.64 -19.50 -2.30
N PHE A 225 7.05 -20.33 -3.28
CA PHE A 225 7.34 -21.75 -3.01
C PHE A 225 8.51 -21.95 -2.01
N PRO A 226 9.75 -21.43 -2.25
CA PRO A 226 10.83 -21.55 -1.26
C PRO A 226 10.50 -20.79 0.03
N LEU A 227 9.75 -19.71 -0.03
CA LEU A 227 9.31 -18.96 1.13
C LEU A 227 8.39 -19.80 2.03
N ALA A 228 7.40 -20.49 1.45
CA ALA A 228 6.54 -21.40 2.19
C ALA A 228 7.33 -22.54 2.85
N GLN A 229 8.36 -23.06 2.17
CA GLN A 229 9.27 -24.05 2.76
C GLN A 229 10.07 -23.46 3.93
N PHE A 230 10.59 -22.25 3.78
CA PHE A 230 11.28 -21.53 4.86
C PHE A 230 10.38 -21.36 6.08
N VAL A 231 9.15 -20.86 5.90
CA VAL A 231 8.19 -20.66 6.99
C VAL A 231 7.83 -22.00 7.66
N ALA A 232 7.58 -23.04 6.86
CA ALA A 232 7.29 -24.39 7.39
C ALA A 232 8.45 -24.94 8.25
N MET A 233 9.70 -24.82 7.77
CA MET A 233 10.89 -25.25 8.52
C MET A 233 11.12 -24.39 9.78
N PHE A 234 10.90 -23.08 9.67
CA PHE A 234 11.03 -22.14 10.76
C PHE A 234 10.02 -22.42 11.88
N ASN A 235 8.78 -22.75 11.51
CA ASN A 235 7.73 -23.16 12.45
C ASN A 235 8.03 -24.54 13.06
N TRP A 236 8.43 -25.53 12.23
CA TRP A 236 8.78 -26.86 12.69
C TRP A 236 9.94 -26.88 13.68
N SER A 237 10.98 -26.06 13.43
CA SER A 237 12.14 -25.92 14.33
C SER A 237 11.84 -25.10 15.60
N ASN A 238 10.64 -24.50 15.73
CA ASN A 238 10.28 -23.53 16.76
C ASN A 238 11.23 -22.31 16.84
N MET A 239 12.01 -22.05 15.79
CA MET A 239 12.97 -20.96 15.74
C MET A 239 12.26 -19.60 15.89
N GLY A 240 11.09 -19.43 15.28
CA GLY A 240 10.27 -18.23 15.42
C GLY A 240 9.91 -17.91 16.87
N LYS A 241 9.44 -18.92 17.61
CA LYS A 241 9.13 -18.78 19.04
C LYS A 241 10.37 -18.47 19.86
N PHE A 242 11.47 -19.18 19.60
CA PHE A 242 12.74 -18.94 20.30
C PHE A 242 13.25 -17.52 20.09
N MET A 243 13.24 -17.02 18.84
CA MET A 243 13.66 -15.65 18.52
C MET A 243 12.70 -14.63 19.10
N ALA A 244 11.38 -14.87 19.05
CA ALA A 244 10.39 -13.96 19.63
C ALA A 244 10.58 -13.83 21.14
N VAL A 245 10.75 -14.95 21.88
CA VAL A 245 11.02 -14.92 23.33
C VAL A 245 12.33 -14.19 23.63
N SER A 246 13.42 -14.57 22.95
CA SER A 246 14.73 -13.95 23.17
C SER A 246 14.72 -12.45 22.88
N LEU A 247 14.00 -12.01 21.86
CA LEU A 247 13.87 -10.60 21.52
C LEU A 247 12.98 -9.84 22.53
N THR A 248 11.90 -10.47 23.00
CA THR A 248 11.05 -9.93 24.07
C THR A 248 11.85 -9.74 25.35
N ASP A 249 12.58 -10.77 25.80
CA ASP A 249 13.43 -10.70 27.00
C ASP A 249 14.50 -9.61 26.88
N ALA A 250 15.13 -9.48 25.69
CA ALA A 250 16.12 -8.46 25.43
C ALA A 250 15.54 -7.03 25.48
N LEU A 251 14.32 -6.83 24.93
CA LEU A 251 13.62 -5.55 24.98
C LEU A 251 13.21 -5.18 26.41
N GLU A 252 12.70 -6.15 27.18
CA GLU A 252 12.34 -5.96 28.59
C GLU A 252 13.58 -5.64 29.45
N ALA A 253 14.68 -6.39 29.25
CA ALA A 253 15.94 -6.16 29.95
C ALA A 253 16.54 -4.77 29.63
N ALA A 254 16.35 -4.28 28.40
CA ALA A 254 16.74 -2.94 27.98
C ALA A 254 15.78 -1.83 28.44
N GLY A 255 14.68 -2.16 29.12
CA GLY A 255 13.62 -1.23 29.49
C GLY A 255 12.86 -0.65 28.29
N LEU A 256 12.98 -1.27 27.12
CA LEU A 256 12.34 -0.86 25.88
C LEU A 256 10.98 -1.60 25.75
N SER A 257 9.97 -1.11 26.46
CA SER A 257 8.59 -1.62 26.35
C SER A 257 7.68 -0.56 25.75
N GLY A 258 6.58 -1.00 25.12
CA GLY A 258 5.58 -0.10 24.55
C GLY A 258 6.12 0.77 23.40
N VAL A 259 5.94 2.09 23.49
CA VAL A 259 6.26 3.05 22.43
C VAL A 259 7.74 3.02 21.96
N PRO A 260 8.76 2.98 22.85
CA PRO A 260 10.15 2.89 22.40
C PRO A 260 10.45 1.62 21.57
N ALA A 261 9.84 0.48 21.94
CA ALA A 261 9.98 -0.75 21.17
C ALA A 261 9.37 -0.61 19.76
N PHE A 262 8.19 0.01 19.64
CA PHE A 262 7.55 0.23 18.34
C PHE A 262 8.42 1.09 17.41
N VAL A 263 8.92 2.20 17.93
CA VAL A 263 9.78 3.12 17.15
C VAL A 263 11.08 2.42 16.75
N GLY A 264 11.71 1.70 17.66
CA GLY A 264 12.95 0.97 17.39
C GLY A 264 12.77 -0.10 16.31
N LEU A 265 11.69 -0.89 16.40
CA LEU A 265 11.37 -1.92 15.41
C LEU A 265 11.00 -1.33 14.05
N ALA A 266 10.28 -0.20 14.01
CA ALA A 266 9.98 0.48 12.76
C ALA A 266 11.25 0.99 12.07
N LEU A 267 12.16 1.61 12.82
CA LEU A 267 13.44 2.08 12.29
C LEU A 267 14.32 0.91 11.79
N LEU A 268 14.36 -0.19 12.53
CA LEU A 268 15.06 -1.41 12.12
C LEU A 268 14.44 -1.98 10.83
N SER A 269 13.12 -2.08 10.77
CA SER A 269 12.40 -2.53 9.57
C SER A 269 12.67 -1.62 8.38
N SER A 270 12.63 -0.28 8.57
CA SER A 270 12.95 0.68 7.51
C SER A 270 14.35 0.50 6.96
N LEU A 271 15.34 0.22 7.84
CA LEU A 271 16.70 -0.05 7.42
C LEU A 271 16.78 -1.35 6.59
N LEU A 272 16.14 -2.42 7.03
CA LEU A 272 16.11 -3.70 6.30
C LEU A 272 15.41 -3.57 4.93
N CYS A 273 14.33 -2.80 4.85
CA CYS A 273 13.60 -2.54 3.61
C CYS A 273 14.43 -1.76 2.57
N MET A 274 15.51 -1.09 2.96
CA MET A 274 16.43 -0.48 1.99
C MET A 274 17.25 -1.50 1.21
N PHE A 275 17.41 -2.73 1.71
CA PHE A 275 18.24 -3.78 1.10
C PHE A 275 17.44 -4.85 0.35
N ILE A 276 16.13 -4.89 0.51
CA ILE A 276 15.25 -5.88 -0.13
C ILE A 276 14.07 -5.12 -0.77
N ALA A 277 13.91 -5.24 -2.08
CA ALA A 277 12.94 -4.46 -2.84
C ALA A 277 11.47 -4.90 -2.71
N SER A 278 11.21 -6.07 -2.13
CA SER A 278 9.86 -6.64 -2.04
C SER A 278 9.34 -6.62 -0.61
N GLY A 279 8.33 -5.80 -0.33
CA GLY A 279 7.71 -5.69 0.99
C GLY A 279 7.11 -7.03 1.48
N SER A 280 6.45 -7.78 0.61
CA SER A 280 5.91 -9.10 0.99
C SER A 280 7.01 -10.11 1.31
N ALA A 281 8.13 -10.09 0.59
CA ALA A 281 9.28 -10.96 0.88
C ALA A 281 9.91 -10.62 2.24
N ILE A 282 10.11 -9.34 2.54
CA ILE A 282 10.62 -8.91 3.86
C ILE A 282 9.63 -9.29 4.96
N TRP A 283 8.33 -9.03 4.76
CA TRP A 283 7.34 -9.36 5.77
C TRP A 283 7.28 -10.86 6.05
N SER A 284 7.46 -11.70 5.05
CA SER A 284 7.54 -13.15 5.23
C SER A 284 8.73 -13.60 6.09
N ILE A 285 9.81 -12.82 6.11
CA ILE A 285 10.96 -13.06 6.97
C ILE A 285 10.73 -12.49 8.38
N LEU A 286 10.16 -11.28 8.48
CA LEU A 286 9.99 -10.60 9.75
C LEU A 286 8.74 -11.04 10.52
N ALA A 287 7.66 -11.39 9.85
CA ALA A 287 6.40 -11.76 10.49
C ALA A 287 6.53 -12.96 11.45
N PRO A 288 7.23 -14.05 11.11
CA PRO A 288 7.42 -15.17 12.05
C PRO A 288 8.13 -14.79 13.35
N ILE A 289 8.79 -13.65 13.40
CA ILE A 289 9.47 -13.12 14.60
C ILE A 289 8.61 -12.02 15.24
N PHE A 290 8.23 -11.02 14.48
CA PHE A 290 7.55 -9.83 15.01
C PHE A 290 6.12 -10.12 15.46
N VAL A 291 5.36 -10.90 14.70
CA VAL A 291 3.97 -11.19 15.04
C VAL A 291 3.87 -11.96 16.36
N PRO A 292 4.56 -13.10 16.56
CA PRO A 292 4.58 -13.80 17.85
C PRO A 292 5.06 -12.89 19.00
N MET A 293 6.14 -12.13 18.79
CA MET A 293 6.67 -11.21 19.81
C MET A 293 5.61 -10.17 20.23
N PHE A 294 4.92 -9.55 19.28
CA PHE A 294 3.88 -8.57 19.59
C PHE A 294 2.69 -9.20 20.31
N MET A 295 2.29 -10.43 19.92
CA MET A 295 1.24 -11.18 20.62
C MET A 295 1.63 -11.50 22.07
N MET A 296 2.88 -11.87 22.32
CA MET A 296 3.40 -12.12 23.67
C MET A 296 3.43 -10.86 24.52
N LEU A 297 3.65 -9.68 23.91
CA LEU A 297 3.55 -8.38 24.55
C LEU A 297 2.09 -7.87 24.71
N GLY A 298 1.10 -8.68 24.34
CA GLY A 298 -0.32 -8.35 24.45
C GLY A 298 -0.86 -7.45 23.34
N PHE A 299 -0.19 -7.42 22.16
CA PHE A 299 -0.65 -6.65 21.00
C PHE A 299 -1.29 -7.54 19.94
N HIS A 300 -2.28 -6.97 19.24
CA HIS A 300 -2.90 -7.65 18.12
C HIS A 300 -1.89 -7.82 16.95
N PRO A 301 -1.84 -8.97 16.25
CA PRO A 301 -0.90 -9.20 15.15
C PRO A 301 -1.02 -8.19 14.01
N ALA A 302 -2.22 -7.66 13.74
CA ALA A 302 -2.42 -6.59 12.78
C ALA A 302 -1.68 -5.29 13.16
N PHE A 303 -1.40 -5.04 14.45
CA PHE A 303 -0.63 -3.88 14.87
C PHE A 303 0.85 -4.00 14.50
N ALA A 304 1.43 -5.19 14.63
CA ALA A 304 2.78 -5.48 14.12
C ALA A 304 2.87 -5.27 12.60
N GLN A 305 1.83 -5.69 11.88
CA GLN A 305 1.73 -5.47 10.43
C GLN A 305 1.67 -3.99 10.06
N ILE A 306 0.91 -3.15 10.80
CA ILE A 306 0.88 -1.69 10.56
C ILE A 306 2.27 -1.09 10.71
N LEU A 307 2.98 -1.46 11.76
CA LEU A 307 4.32 -0.95 12.04
C LEU A 307 5.29 -1.27 10.91
N PHE A 308 5.25 -2.49 10.40
CA PHE A 308 6.01 -2.88 9.22
C PHE A 308 5.60 -2.06 7.98
N ARG A 309 4.31 -1.88 7.72
CA ARG A 309 3.78 -1.13 6.57
C ARG A 309 4.26 0.32 6.57
N VAL A 310 4.24 0.97 7.72
CA VAL A 310 4.77 2.33 7.90
C VAL A 310 6.26 2.39 7.56
N ALA A 311 7.01 1.41 8.05
CA ALA A 311 8.46 1.32 7.84
C ALA A 311 8.83 1.07 6.37
N ASP A 312 8.22 0.04 5.77
CA ASP A 312 8.48 -0.38 4.40
C ASP A 312 8.15 0.72 3.38
N SER A 313 6.91 1.21 3.42
CA SER A 313 6.44 2.20 2.45
C SER A 313 7.26 3.47 2.49
N SER A 314 7.60 3.97 3.67
CA SER A 314 8.30 5.25 3.80
C SER A 314 9.64 5.27 3.05
N VAL A 315 10.31 4.13 2.90
CA VAL A 315 11.67 4.06 2.34
C VAL A 315 11.75 3.56 0.89
N ILE A 316 10.66 3.13 0.27
CA ILE A 316 10.66 2.61 -1.12
C ILE A 316 11.41 3.51 -2.10
N PRO A 317 11.21 4.85 -2.13
CA PRO A 317 11.93 5.71 -3.07
C PRO A 317 13.41 5.90 -2.72
N LEU A 318 13.84 5.51 -1.54
CA LEU A 318 15.25 5.57 -1.11
C LEU A 318 15.99 4.26 -1.31
N ALA A 319 15.30 3.12 -1.43
CA ALA A 319 15.91 1.80 -1.48
C ALA A 319 16.83 1.66 -2.72
N PRO A 320 18.16 1.56 -2.55
CA PRO A 320 19.10 1.53 -3.69
C PRO A 320 18.91 0.30 -4.59
N VAL A 321 18.37 -0.78 -4.03
CA VAL A 321 18.10 -2.04 -4.75
C VAL A 321 16.75 -2.04 -5.45
N SER A 322 15.94 -0.99 -5.26
CA SER A 322 14.62 -0.88 -5.89
C SER A 322 14.75 -0.67 -7.41
N PRO A 323 14.07 -1.46 -8.24
CA PRO A 323 14.05 -1.26 -9.69
C PRO A 323 13.39 0.06 -10.09
N PHE A 324 12.63 0.66 -9.20
CA PHE A 324 11.93 1.93 -9.46
C PHE A 324 12.85 3.16 -9.35
N VAL A 325 13.94 3.10 -8.59
CA VAL A 325 14.87 4.25 -8.46
C VAL A 325 15.51 4.64 -9.79
N PRO A 326 16.05 3.72 -10.63
CA PRO A 326 16.50 4.05 -11.97
C PRO A 326 15.39 4.62 -12.86
N LEU A 327 14.18 4.09 -12.75
CA LEU A 327 13.01 4.57 -13.49
C LEU A 327 12.65 6.01 -13.09
N PHE A 328 12.59 6.31 -11.80
CA PHE A 328 12.34 7.66 -11.30
C PHE A 328 13.42 8.65 -11.71
N LEU A 329 14.68 8.23 -11.71
CA LEU A 329 15.79 9.02 -12.23
C LEU A 329 15.60 9.30 -13.72
N GLY A 330 15.20 8.30 -14.52
CA GLY A 330 14.91 8.47 -15.94
C GLY A 330 13.79 9.49 -16.19
N PHE A 331 12.73 9.48 -15.39
CA PHE A 331 11.69 10.51 -15.45
C PHE A 331 12.21 11.91 -15.06
N LEU A 332 13.07 11.99 -14.03
CA LEU A 332 13.69 13.25 -13.62
C LEU A 332 14.58 13.84 -14.73
N GLN A 333 15.33 12.98 -15.43
CA GLN A 333 16.25 13.38 -16.51
C GLN A 333 15.51 13.96 -17.73
N ARG A 334 14.23 13.69 -17.93
CA ARG A 334 13.41 14.34 -18.98
C ARG A 334 13.33 15.86 -18.78
N TYR A 335 13.34 16.31 -17.50
CA TYR A 335 13.22 17.73 -17.14
C TYR A 335 14.56 18.33 -16.66
N ARG A 336 15.50 17.50 -16.24
CA ARG A 336 16.87 17.86 -15.80
C ARG A 336 17.86 16.82 -16.32
N PRO A 337 18.31 16.96 -17.59
CA PRO A 337 19.20 15.96 -18.22
C PRO A 337 20.51 15.69 -17.46
N GLU A 338 21.00 16.69 -16.73
CA GLU A 338 22.21 16.60 -15.90
C GLU A 338 21.99 15.88 -14.55
N ALA A 339 20.75 15.53 -14.22
CA ALA A 339 20.44 14.88 -12.95
C ALA A 339 21.10 13.50 -12.81
N LYS A 340 21.74 13.29 -11.68
CA LYS A 340 22.37 12.02 -11.28
C LYS A 340 21.63 11.45 -10.06
N LEU A 341 21.97 10.24 -9.66
CA LEU A 341 21.40 9.60 -8.46
C LEU A 341 21.44 10.50 -7.22
N GLY A 342 22.58 11.20 -6.99
CA GLY A 342 22.71 12.15 -5.89
C GLY A 342 21.70 13.30 -5.97
N THR A 343 21.42 13.82 -7.18
CA THR A 343 20.40 14.84 -7.39
C THR A 343 19.00 14.28 -7.06
N TYR A 344 18.68 13.08 -7.53
CA TYR A 344 17.42 12.41 -7.23
C TYR A 344 17.24 12.25 -5.72
N TYR A 345 18.22 11.63 -5.03
CA TYR A 345 18.12 11.41 -3.59
C TYR A 345 18.00 12.71 -2.79
N SER A 346 18.77 13.75 -3.15
CA SER A 346 18.69 15.05 -2.45
C SER A 346 17.31 15.71 -2.54
N LEU A 347 16.62 15.51 -3.67
CA LEU A 347 15.30 16.07 -3.92
C LEU A 347 14.18 15.24 -3.30
N VAL A 348 14.30 13.90 -3.30
CA VAL A 348 13.26 13.03 -2.76
C VAL A 348 13.34 12.86 -1.24
N LEU A 349 14.52 12.98 -0.65
CA LEU A 349 14.81 12.69 0.77
C LEU A 349 13.87 13.35 1.79
N PRO A 350 13.37 14.59 1.60
CA PRO A 350 12.45 15.19 2.55
C PRO A 350 11.15 14.40 2.75
N TYR A 351 10.65 13.73 1.70
CA TYR A 351 9.40 12.97 1.80
C TYR A 351 9.54 11.73 2.68
N PRO A 352 10.45 10.78 2.41
CA PRO A 352 10.63 9.59 3.23
C PRO A 352 10.85 9.90 4.71
N LEU A 353 11.74 10.86 5.02
CA LEU A 353 12.06 11.19 6.40
C LEU A 353 10.87 11.80 7.16
N ILE A 354 10.19 12.75 6.54
CA ILE A 354 9.04 13.41 7.17
C ILE A 354 7.85 12.47 7.24
N PHE A 355 7.60 11.68 6.18
CA PHE A 355 6.51 10.69 6.17
C PHE A 355 6.72 9.65 7.27
N LEU A 356 7.91 9.05 7.36
CA LEU A 356 8.22 8.08 8.41
C LEU A 356 7.99 8.70 9.81
N GLY A 357 8.52 9.91 10.04
CA GLY A 357 8.37 10.59 11.33
C GLY A 357 6.90 10.89 11.67
N VAL A 358 6.16 11.49 10.75
CA VAL A 358 4.74 11.83 10.94
C VAL A 358 3.90 10.57 11.10
N TRP A 359 4.17 9.54 10.32
CA TRP A 359 3.41 8.29 10.37
C TRP A 359 3.67 7.53 11.67
N LEU A 360 4.91 7.54 12.18
CA LEU A 360 5.22 6.99 13.50
C LEU A 360 4.55 7.79 14.62
N VAL A 361 4.56 9.13 14.55
CA VAL A 361 3.82 9.97 15.51
C VAL A 361 2.33 9.66 15.47
N MET A 362 1.76 9.52 14.27
CA MET A 362 0.36 9.13 14.09
C MET A 362 0.08 7.75 14.71
N LEU A 363 0.96 6.76 14.49
CA LEU A 363 0.81 5.41 15.05
C LEU A 363 0.84 5.42 16.57
N VAL A 364 1.79 6.16 17.16
CA VAL A 364 1.90 6.32 18.61
C VAL A 364 0.67 7.02 19.18
N ALA A 365 0.22 8.11 18.55
CA ALA A 365 -0.98 8.81 18.96
C ALA A 365 -2.22 7.90 18.88
N TRP A 366 -2.35 7.12 17.83
CA TRP A 366 -3.43 6.16 17.64
C TRP A 366 -3.50 5.11 18.74
N TYR A 367 -2.32 4.57 19.07
CA TYR A 367 -2.16 3.63 20.17
C TYR A 367 -2.51 4.24 21.53
N LEU A 368 -2.00 5.45 21.83
CA LEU A 368 -2.23 6.12 23.13
C LEU A 368 -3.69 6.52 23.34
N VAL A 369 -4.38 6.92 22.28
CA VAL A 369 -5.82 7.26 22.31
C VAL A 369 -6.69 5.99 22.37
N GLY A 370 -6.14 4.82 21.99
CA GLY A 370 -6.88 3.56 22.01
C GLY A 370 -7.87 3.43 20.85
N LEU A 371 -7.59 4.05 19.70
CA LEU A 371 -8.47 3.97 18.53
C LEU A 371 -8.40 2.59 17.87
N PRO A 372 -9.54 2.09 17.30
CA PRO A 372 -9.52 0.86 16.52
C PRO A 372 -8.68 1.02 15.25
N ILE A 373 -7.86 0.03 14.94
CA ILE A 373 -7.01 0.00 13.73
C ILE A 373 -7.77 -0.48 12.51
N GLY A 374 -8.83 -1.26 12.73
CA GLY A 374 -9.76 -1.76 11.74
C GLY A 374 -11.11 -2.05 12.37
N PRO A 375 -12.06 -2.58 11.59
CA PRO A 375 -13.40 -2.90 12.07
C PRO A 375 -13.39 -3.94 13.20
N GLY A 376 -13.61 -3.47 14.46
CA GLY A 376 -13.62 -4.33 15.65
C GLY A 376 -12.24 -4.74 16.15
N VAL A 377 -11.15 -4.21 15.59
CA VAL A 377 -9.78 -4.57 15.94
C VAL A 377 -9.06 -3.39 16.58
N TYR A 378 -8.48 -3.63 17.74
CA TYR A 378 -7.72 -2.64 18.52
C TYR A 378 -6.23 -3.00 18.55
N PRO A 379 -5.33 -2.04 18.89
CA PRO A 379 -3.90 -2.31 18.99
C PRO A 379 -3.52 -3.41 19.98
N ARG A 380 -4.28 -3.54 21.07
CA ARG A 380 -4.08 -4.58 22.10
C ARG A 380 -5.02 -5.76 21.89
N LEU A 381 -4.55 -6.94 22.26
CA LEU A 381 -5.40 -8.11 22.43
C LEU A 381 -6.29 -7.90 23.66
N ASN A 382 -7.59 -8.15 23.53
CA ASN A 382 -8.57 -8.10 24.62
C ASN A 382 -8.54 -9.40 25.41
#